data_11602fff94a2a9ec3dbb1f34df482b9d
#
_entry.id   11602fff94a2a9ec3dbb1f34df482b9d
#
_cell.length_a   1.000
_cell.length_b   1.000
_cell.length_c   1.000
_cell.angle_alpha   90.00
_cell.angle_beta   90.00
_cell.angle_gamma   90.00
#
_symmetry.space_group_name_H-M   'P 1'
#
loop_
_entity.id
_entity.type
_entity.pdbx_description
1 polymer ?
#
loop_
_entity_poly.entity_id
_entity_poly.type
_entity_poly.pdbx_seq_one_letter_code
_entity_poly.pdbx_strand_id
1 'polypeptide(L)'
;MNQHSQQILEFPELLNWIASFARSDSGKKSIARLQPSSAKVPRRQKLYQDFDAVTQLIPEGIPCSAFTLPDLTALNAVDSWIEPDEIIHVRSFITYSAQMYACFNKESLKTFESIRELHERILPFRELRDEFNRIFDSKDQIKDKASKELAALRPMIRRCEKAIKNRLEYYLKNDKNDIFQEKYITSRNDRFCVPLKRDQKSKLKGIVHDESATGQTIFIEPESIVALGNERAGMLSEERKLILKIIIELGANIRSEVPNLLQAFKALSLCDQCFAVQAWSEEVKARFPKTGKTFKLINARHPLLYKTL
;
A
#
# COMPACT_ATOMS: atom_id res chain seq x y z
N MET A 1 -31.52 21.04 -11.57
CA MET A 1 -31.91 21.31 -10.16
C MET A 1 -30.87 22.27 -9.61
N ASN A 2 -31.27 23.40 -9.03
CA ASN A 2 -30.34 24.36 -8.46
C ASN A 2 -29.86 23.89 -7.07
N GLN A 3 -28.82 24.52 -6.52
CA GLN A 3 -28.22 24.14 -5.25
C GLN A 3 -29.17 24.22 -4.06
N HIS A 4 -30.07 25.25 -4.07
CA HIS A 4 -31.09 25.42 -3.05
C HIS A 4 -32.12 24.28 -3.05
N SER A 5 -32.60 23.84 -4.22
CA SER A 5 -33.48 22.67 -4.32
C SER A 5 -32.84 21.37 -3.86
N GLN A 6 -31.52 21.21 -4.07
CA GLN A 6 -30.78 20.03 -3.59
C GLN A 6 -30.73 20.01 -2.06
N GLN A 7 -30.54 21.17 -1.43
CA GLN A 7 -30.51 21.27 0.04
C GLN A 7 -31.89 20.98 0.65
N ILE A 8 -32.97 21.56 0.08
CA ILE A 8 -34.36 21.33 0.56
C ILE A 8 -34.71 19.82 0.48
N LEU A 9 -34.26 19.14 -0.56
CA LEU A 9 -34.49 17.71 -0.76
C LEU A 9 -33.47 16.81 -0.04
N GLU A 10 -32.60 17.37 0.80
CA GLU A 10 -31.58 16.65 1.57
C GLU A 10 -30.72 15.72 0.69
N PHE A 11 -30.50 16.15 -0.58
CA PHE A 11 -29.75 15.35 -1.55
C PHE A 11 -28.28 15.15 -1.14
N PRO A 12 -27.58 16.13 -0.56
CA PRO A 12 -26.22 15.91 -0.03
C PRO A 12 -26.17 14.85 1.08
N GLU A 13 -27.15 14.81 1.97
CA GLU A 13 -27.27 13.83 3.06
C GLU A 13 -27.45 12.41 2.51
N LEU A 14 -28.28 12.28 1.46
CA LEU A 14 -28.44 11.01 0.75
C LEU A 14 -27.12 10.57 0.09
N LEU A 15 -26.42 11.49 -0.57
CA LEU A 15 -25.12 11.18 -1.18
C LEU A 15 -24.08 10.77 -0.13
N ASN A 16 -24.05 11.43 1.02
CA ASN A 16 -23.16 11.07 2.13
C ASN A 16 -23.48 9.67 2.66
N TRP A 17 -24.75 9.32 2.77
CA TRP A 17 -25.14 7.96 3.18
C TRP A 17 -24.69 6.91 2.14
N ILE A 18 -24.94 7.13 0.85
CA ILE A 18 -24.47 6.25 -0.21
C ILE A 18 -22.92 6.14 -0.18
N ALA A 19 -22.22 7.27 0.01
CA ALA A 19 -20.77 7.32 0.08
C ALA A 19 -20.20 6.51 1.25
N SER A 20 -20.96 6.30 2.33
CA SER A 20 -20.50 5.47 3.46
C SER A 20 -20.31 3.99 3.10
N PHE A 21 -20.91 3.52 2.01
CA PHE A 21 -20.70 2.16 1.48
C PHE A 21 -19.48 2.05 0.56
N ALA A 22 -18.92 3.17 0.09
CA ALA A 22 -17.73 3.15 -0.74
C ALA A 22 -16.49 2.73 0.08
N ARG A 23 -15.62 1.94 -0.53
CA ARG A 23 -14.41 1.39 0.09
C ARG A 23 -13.19 2.32 -0.01
N SER A 24 -13.16 3.15 -1.03
CA SER A 24 -12.07 4.10 -1.29
C SER A 24 -12.50 5.54 -1.09
N ASP A 25 -11.57 6.40 -0.73
CA ASP A 25 -11.83 7.84 -0.62
C ASP A 25 -12.16 8.46 -1.99
N SER A 26 -11.61 7.91 -3.08
CA SER A 26 -11.94 8.34 -4.43
C SER A 26 -13.38 7.99 -4.81
N GLY A 27 -13.87 6.81 -4.43
CA GLY A 27 -15.26 6.41 -4.58
C GLY A 27 -16.21 7.33 -3.78
N LYS A 28 -15.89 7.60 -2.50
CA LYS A 28 -16.64 8.56 -1.66
C LYS A 28 -16.71 9.94 -2.31
N LYS A 29 -15.56 10.47 -2.75
CA LYS A 29 -15.48 11.76 -3.44
C LYS A 29 -16.26 11.76 -4.77
N SER A 30 -16.24 10.64 -5.51
CA SER A 30 -16.99 10.48 -6.75
C SER A 30 -18.50 10.55 -6.50
N ILE A 31 -18.99 9.90 -5.46
CA ILE A 31 -20.41 9.94 -5.05
C ILE A 31 -20.80 11.34 -4.60
N ALA A 32 -20.04 11.97 -3.72
CA ALA A 32 -20.33 13.31 -3.20
C ALA A 32 -20.42 14.40 -4.30
N ARG A 33 -19.76 14.15 -5.45
CA ARG A 33 -19.80 15.05 -6.61
C ARG A 33 -20.92 14.75 -7.60
N LEU A 34 -21.77 13.76 -7.34
CA LEU A 34 -22.90 13.46 -8.21
C LEU A 34 -23.88 14.62 -8.25
N GLN A 35 -24.28 14.99 -9.47
CA GLN A 35 -25.26 16.04 -9.71
C GLN A 35 -26.47 15.48 -10.44
N PRO A 36 -27.68 15.90 -10.10
CA PRO A 36 -28.84 15.58 -10.86
C PRO A 36 -28.71 16.13 -12.29
N SER A 37 -28.82 15.27 -13.30
CA SER A 37 -28.69 15.66 -14.70
C SER A 37 -29.56 14.76 -15.56
N SER A 38 -30.57 15.32 -16.23
CA SER A 38 -31.44 14.57 -17.13
C SER A 38 -30.70 13.92 -18.30
N ALA A 39 -29.71 14.61 -18.86
CA ALA A 39 -28.93 14.13 -20.02
C ALA A 39 -28.04 12.90 -19.69
N LYS A 40 -27.62 12.74 -18.41
CA LYS A 40 -26.73 11.66 -17.99
C LYS A 40 -27.46 10.49 -17.32
N VAL A 41 -28.74 10.63 -17.01
CA VAL A 41 -29.52 9.61 -16.29
C VAL A 41 -29.55 8.26 -17.00
N PRO A 42 -29.85 8.16 -18.31
CA PRO A 42 -29.95 6.87 -18.98
C PRO A 42 -28.62 6.09 -18.94
N ARG A 43 -27.49 6.77 -19.17
CA ARG A 43 -26.16 6.12 -19.16
C ARG A 43 -25.78 5.67 -17.75
N ARG A 44 -26.04 6.45 -16.72
CA ARG A 44 -25.77 6.06 -15.33
C ARG A 44 -26.68 4.91 -14.90
N GLN A 45 -27.96 4.99 -15.21
CA GLN A 45 -28.89 3.91 -14.90
C GLN A 45 -28.46 2.60 -15.57
N LYS A 46 -28.07 2.64 -16.83
CA LYS A 46 -27.56 1.48 -17.56
C LYS A 46 -26.31 0.91 -16.88
N LEU A 47 -25.35 1.76 -16.52
CA LEU A 47 -24.14 1.35 -15.81
C LEU A 47 -24.47 0.60 -14.50
N TYR A 48 -25.34 1.16 -13.66
CA TYR A 48 -25.69 0.54 -12.38
C TYR A 48 -26.49 -0.77 -12.57
N GLN A 49 -27.37 -0.82 -13.55
CA GLN A 49 -28.11 -2.04 -13.90
C GLN A 49 -27.19 -3.14 -14.42
N ASP A 50 -26.25 -2.81 -15.31
CA ASP A 50 -25.26 -3.75 -15.82
C ASP A 50 -24.37 -4.24 -14.69
N PHE A 51 -23.96 -3.36 -13.77
CA PHE A 51 -23.12 -3.71 -12.64
C PHE A 51 -23.85 -4.64 -11.66
N ASP A 52 -25.11 -4.36 -11.34
CA ASP A 52 -25.96 -5.21 -10.51
C ASP A 52 -26.13 -6.61 -11.13
N ALA A 53 -26.45 -6.68 -12.43
CA ALA A 53 -26.58 -7.93 -13.14
C ALA A 53 -25.26 -8.74 -13.13
N VAL A 54 -24.13 -8.08 -13.35
CA VAL A 54 -22.80 -8.72 -13.34
C VAL A 54 -22.44 -9.27 -11.97
N THR A 55 -22.77 -8.54 -10.90
CA THR A 55 -22.52 -9.02 -9.53
C THR A 55 -23.23 -10.34 -9.25
N GLN A 56 -24.43 -10.51 -9.78
CA GLN A 56 -25.21 -11.77 -9.65
C GLN A 56 -24.65 -12.92 -10.49
N LEU A 57 -23.91 -12.63 -11.58
CA LEU A 57 -23.31 -13.63 -12.47
C LEU A 57 -21.93 -14.12 -12.01
N ILE A 58 -21.32 -13.48 -11.01
CA ILE A 58 -20.01 -13.85 -10.48
C ILE A 58 -20.20 -14.51 -9.11
N PRO A 59 -20.14 -15.85 -9.00
CA PRO A 59 -20.43 -16.56 -7.76
C PRO A 59 -19.49 -16.18 -6.61
N GLU A 60 -18.23 -15.88 -6.92
CA GLU A 60 -17.21 -15.47 -5.94
C GLU A 60 -17.35 -13.99 -5.57
N GLY A 61 -18.28 -13.27 -6.18
CA GLY A 61 -18.42 -11.82 -6.08
C GLY A 61 -17.37 -11.05 -6.89
N ILE A 62 -17.61 -9.76 -7.09
CA ILE A 62 -16.61 -8.88 -7.70
C ILE A 62 -15.62 -8.47 -6.60
N PRO A 63 -14.28 -8.48 -6.83
CA PRO A 63 -13.31 -7.99 -5.88
C PRO A 63 -13.66 -6.55 -5.44
N CYS A 64 -13.83 -6.34 -4.14
CA CYS A 64 -14.16 -5.05 -3.57
C CYS A 64 -13.21 -4.75 -2.42
N SER A 65 -12.11 -4.07 -2.73
CA SER A 65 -11.07 -3.71 -1.75
C SER A 65 -10.93 -2.19 -1.67
N ALA A 66 -10.54 -1.70 -0.50
CA ALA A 66 -10.07 -0.33 -0.38
C ALA A 66 -8.79 -0.17 -1.20
N PHE A 67 -8.68 0.92 -1.93
CA PHE A 67 -7.48 1.26 -2.68
C PHE A 67 -7.19 2.75 -2.59
N THR A 68 -5.93 3.08 -2.62
CA THR A 68 -5.43 4.44 -2.69
C THR A 68 -4.40 4.52 -3.82
N LEU A 69 -4.25 5.69 -4.38
CA LEU A 69 -3.16 6.00 -5.29
C LEU A 69 -2.56 7.31 -4.79
N PRO A 70 -1.24 7.38 -4.57
CA PRO A 70 -0.58 8.63 -4.20
C PRO A 70 -0.79 9.71 -5.27
N ASP A 71 -0.51 10.95 -4.94
CA ASP A 71 -0.57 12.03 -5.93
C ASP A 71 0.56 11.90 -6.94
N LEU A 72 0.29 11.13 -7.99
CA LEU A 72 1.24 10.87 -9.06
C LEU A 72 1.49 12.10 -9.95
N THR A 73 0.75 13.19 -9.78
CA THR A 73 0.96 14.41 -10.58
C THR A 73 2.28 15.08 -10.22
N ALA A 74 2.71 14.95 -8.97
CA ALA A 74 4.03 15.41 -8.51
C ALA A 74 5.19 14.65 -9.19
N LEU A 75 4.96 13.41 -9.64
CA LEU A 75 5.98 12.59 -10.31
C LEU A 75 6.32 13.03 -11.73
N ASN A 76 5.56 13.93 -12.32
CA ASN A 76 5.87 14.47 -13.65
C ASN A 76 7.08 15.43 -13.65
N ALA A 77 7.54 15.88 -12.47
CA ALA A 77 8.78 16.63 -12.37
C ALA A 77 9.99 15.68 -12.52
N VAL A 78 10.99 16.06 -13.31
CA VAL A 78 12.15 15.23 -13.68
C VAL A 78 12.92 14.68 -12.47
N ASP A 79 12.96 15.46 -11.38
CA ASP A 79 13.68 15.12 -10.14
C ASP A 79 12.75 14.69 -8.99
N SER A 80 11.51 14.32 -9.28
CA SER A 80 10.57 13.90 -8.25
C SER A 80 10.95 12.54 -7.67
N TRP A 81 10.97 12.46 -6.36
CA TRP A 81 11.18 11.27 -5.56
C TRP A 81 9.83 10.64 -5.20
N ILE A 82 9.74 9.32 -5.26
CA ILE A 82 8.60 8.58 -4.70
C ILE A 82 9.03 8.05 -3.35
N GLU A 83 8.26 8.37 -2.33
CA GLU A 83 8.51 7.83 -0.99
C GLU A 83 8.27 6.31 -0.96
N PRO A 84 9.04 5.54 -0.16
CA PRO A 84 8.88 4.09 -0.08
C PRO A 84 7.45 3.64 0.22
N ASP A 85 6.73 4.35 1.09
CA ASP A 85 5.33 4.04 1.44
C ASP A 85 4.38 4.25 0.25
N GLU A 86 4.65 5.27 -0.58
CA GLU A 86 3.88 5.52 -1.80
C GLU A 86 4.08 4.41 -2.83
N ILE A 87 5.29 3.86 -2.94
CA ILE A 87 5.60 2.71 -3.78
C ILE A 87 4.74 1.50 -3.40
N ILE A 88 4.56 1.24 -2.11
CA ILE A 88 3.73 0.15 -1.61
C ILE A 88 2.24 0.39 -1.93
N HIS A 89 1.77 1.63 -1.86
CA HIS A 89 0.42 1.97 -2.28
C HIS A 89 0.22 1.71 -3.79
N VAL A 90 1.19 2.06 -4.64
CA VAL A 90 1.14 1.73 -6.09
C VAL A 90 1.09 0.22 -6.29
N ARG A 91 1.90 -0.57 -5.57
CA ARG A 91 1.87 -2.05 -5.61
C ARG A 91 0.49 -2.61 -5.30
N SER A 92 -0.12 -2.14 -4.22
CA SER A 92 -1.45 -2.56 -3.80
C SER A 92 -2.50 -2.20 -4.86
N PHE A 93 -2.43 -0.99 -5.40
CA PHE A 93 -3.33 -0.50 -6.44
C PHE A 93 -3.25 -1.34 -7.73
N ILE A 94 -2.05 -1.59 -8.27
CA ILE A 94 -1.89 -2.37 -9.51
C ILE A 94 -2.30 -3.84 -9.32
N THR A 95 -2.13 -4.38 -8.11
CA THR A 95 -2.60 -5.72 -7.76
C THR A 95 -4.13 -5.78 -7.80
N TYR A 96 -4.81 -4.82 -7.18
CA TYR A 96 -6.26 -4.70 -7.23
C TYR A 96 -6.77 -4.47 -8.66
N SER A 97 -6.11 -3.59 -9.43
CA SER A 97 -6.44 -3.36 -10.84
C SER A 97 -6.38 -4.65 -11.66
N ALA A 98 -5.36 -5.49 -11.44
CA ALA A 98 -5.24 -6.77 -12.14
C ALA A 98 -6.33 -7.77 -11.74
N GLN A 99 -6.75 -7.80 -10.48
CA GLN A 99 -7.87 -8.64 -10.03
C GLN A 99 -9.17 -8.21 -10.70
N MET A 100 -9.45 -6.92 -10.76
CA MET A 100 -10.64 -6.36 -11.42
C MET A 100 -10.60 -6.61 -12.94
N TYR A 101 -9.42 -6.44 -13.57
CA TYR A 101 -9.22 -6.77 -14.98
C TYR A 101 -9.56 -8.24 -15.25
N ALA A 102 -9.02 -9.16 -14.47
CA ALA A 102 -9.28 -10.59 -14.63
C ALA A 102 -10.76 -10.93 -14.38
N CYS A 103 -11.40 -10.28 -13.41
CA CYS A 103 -12.81 -10.45 -13.10
C CYS A 103 -13.69 -10.07 -14.29
N PHE A 104 -13.47 -8.90 -14.89
CA PHE A 104 -14.28 -8.40 -16.00
C PHE A 104 -13.92 -9.01 -17.37
N ASN A 105 -12.81 -9.71 -17.49
CA ASN A 105 -12.42 -10.38 -18.73
C ASN A 105 -13.19 -11.70 -18.99
N LYS A 106 -14.15 -12.08 -18.15
CA LYS A 106 -14.98 -13.27 -18.34
C LYS A 106 -15.89 -13.08 -19.56
N GLU A 107 -15.98 -14.11 -20.42
CA GLU A 107 -16.73 -14.04 -21.70
C GLU A 107 -18.21 -13.68 -21.48
N SER A 108 -18.83 -14.23 -20.41
CA SER A 108 -20.21 -13.96 -20.03
C SER A 108 -20.51 -12.48 -19.75
N LEU A 109 -19.48 -11.68 -19.46
CA LEU A 109 -19.63 -10.26 -19.11
C LEU A 109 -19.46 -9.32 -20.31
N LYS A 110 -18.94 -9.81 -21.43
CA LYS A 110 -18.72 -9.00 -22.65
C LYS A 110 -20.02 -8.51 -23.31
N THR A 111 -21.16 -9.10 -22.97
CA THR A 111 -22.48 -8.65 -23.43
C THR A 111 -22.94 -7.35 -22.78
N PHE A 112 -22.37 -7.00 -21.62
CA PHE A 112 -22.68 -5.75 -20.90
C PHE A 112 -21.78 -4.61 -21.39
N GLU A 113 -22.33 -3.72 -22.18
CA GLU A 113 -21.58 -2.60 -22.79
C GLU A 113 -20.86 -1.73 -21.76
N SER A 114 -21.54 -1.37 -20.67
CA SER A 114 -20.96 -0.54 -19.60
C SER A 114 -19.77 -1.25 -18.90
N ILE A 115 -19.82 -2.58 -18.77
CA ILE A 115 -18.74 -3.36 -18.17
C ILE A 115 -17.56 -3.48 -19.13
N ARG A 116 -17.81 -3.64 -20.43
CA ARG A 116 -16.77 -3.63 -21.46
C ARG A 116 -16.02 -2.29 -21.48
N GLU A 117 -16.75 -1.15 -21.46
CA GLU A 117 -16.16 0.19 -21.39
C GLU A 117 -15.28 0.38 -20.13
N LEU A 118 -15.69 -0.19 -19.00
CA LEU A 118 -14.87 -0.19 -17.78
C LEU A 118 -13.64 -1.08 -17.91
N HIS A 119 -13.79 -2.29 -18.43
CA HIS A 119 -12.72 -3.24 -18.62
C HIS A 119 -11.60 -2.69 -19.53
N GLU A 120 -11.95 -2.00 -20.62
CA GLU A 120 -10.99 -1.37 -21.54
C GLU A 120 -10.12 -0.28 -20.85
N ARG A 121 -10.58 0.26 -19.73
CA ARG A 121 -9.90 1.31 -18.96
C ARG A 121 -9.14 0.78 -17.73
N ILE A 122 -9.43 -0.44 -17.31
CA ILE A 122 -8.75 -1.12 -16.21
C ILE A 122 -7.61 -1.94 -16.83
N LEU A 123 -6.39 -1.74 -16.34
CA LEU A 123 -5.21 -2.37 -16.89
C LEU A 123 -4.61 -3.39 -15.91
N PRO A 124 -4.07 -4.52 -16.39
CA PRO A 124 -3.49 -5.56 -15.54
C PRO A 124 -2.08 -5.23 -15.06
N PHE A 125 -1.41 -4.20 -15.58
CA PHE A 125 -0.04 -3.76 -15.23
C PHE A 125 0.96 -4.93 -15.07
N ARG A 126 1.01 -5.86 -16.03
CA ARG A 126 1.77 -7.11 -15.91
C ARG A 126 3.26 -6.84 -15.67
N GLU A 127 3.89 -6.04 -16.52
CA GLU A 127 5.33 -5.74 -16.43
C GLU A 127 5.69 -5.07 -15.10
N LEU A 128 4.92 -4.06 -14.71
CA LEU A 128 5.14 -3.37 -13.43
C LEU A 128 4.94 -4.30 -12.24
N ARG A 129 3.92 -5.17 -12.26
CA ARG A 129 3.69 -6.17 -11.22
C ARG A 129 4.81 -7.21 -11.14
N ASP A 130 5.31 -7.67 -12.28
CA ASP A 130 6.43 -8.62 -12.32
C ASP A 130 7.70 -7.99 -11.74
N GLU A 131 7.92 -6.71 -12.02
CA GLU A 131 9.01 -5.96 -11.42
C GLU A 131 8.86 -5.81 -9.90
N PHE A 132 7.68 -5.41 -9.40
CA PHE A 132 7.40 -5.39 -7.97
C PHE A 132 7.63 -6.75 -7.32
N ASN A 133 7.17 -7.83 -7.96
CA ASN A 133 7.35 -9.18 -7.46
C ASN A 133 8.82 -9.64 -7.49
N ARG A 134 9.63 -9.12 -8.41
CA ARG A 134 11.08 -9.34 -8.44
C ARG A 134 11.77 -8.64 -7.27
N ILE A 135 11.36 -7.40 -6.96
CA ILE A 135 12.00 -6.55 -5.96
C ILE A 135 11.55 -6.88 -4.54
N PHE A 136 10.23 -6.99 -4.29
CA PHE A 136 9.66 -7.11 -2.95
C PHE A 136 9.15 -8.53 -2.65
N ASP A 137 9.22 -8.89 -1.39
CA ASP A 137 8.59 -10.09 -0.86
C ASP A 137 7.13 -9.83 -0.42
N SER A 138 6.52 -10.81 0.26
CA SER A 138 5.14 -10.72 0.78
C SER A 138 4.98 -9.79 1.98
N LYS A 139 6.08 -9.32 2.57
CA LYS A 139 6.11 -8.38 3.71
C LYS A 139 6.62 -7.00 3.28
N ASP A 140 6.60 -6.73 1.98
CA ASP A 140 7.11 -5.50 1.37
C ASP A 140 8.58 -5.19 1.66
N GLN A 141 9.39 -6.24 1.95
CA GLN A 141 10.83 -6.12 2.12
C GLN A 141 11.55 -6.39 0.80
N ILE A 142 12.61 -5.64 0.54
CA ILE A 142 13.42 -5.83 -0.66
C ILE A 142 14.16 -7.18 -0.57
N LYS A 143 13.92 -8.06 -1.55
CA LYS A 143 14.52 -9.38 -1.63
C LYS A 143 16.03 -9.33 -1.82
N ASP A 144 16.73 -10.33 -1.30
CA ASP A 144 18.17 -10.50 -1.60
C ASP A 144 18.42 -10.57 -3.11
N LYS A 145 17.53 -11.23 -3.85
CA LYS A 145 17.62 -11.41 -5.30
C LYS A 145 17.06 -10.24 -6.12
N ALA A 146 16.74 -9.11 -5.48
CA ALA A 146 16.25 -7.93 -6.18
C ALA A 146 17.27 -7.38 -7.20
N SER A 147 18.59 -7.53 -6.92
CA SER A 147 19.66 -7.34 -7.88
C SER A 147 20.76 -8.39 -7.69
N LYS A 148 21.62 -8.55 -8.69
CA LYS A 148 22.78 -9.46 -8.60
C LYS A 148 23.78 -9.02 -7.51
N GLU A 149 23.95 -7.72 -7.40
CA GLU A 149 24.84 -7.08 -6.43
C GLU A 149 24.34 -7.31 -4.99
N LEU A 150 23.04 -7.12 -4.71
CA LEU A 150 22.47 -7.42 -3.40
C LEU A 150 22.54 -8.90 -3.06
N ALA A 151 22.31 -9.77 -4.05
CA ALA A 151 22.42 -11.23 -3.86
C ALA A 151 23.84 -11.66 -3.47
N ALA A 152 24.86 -10.96 -3.93
CA ALA A 152 26.25 -11.19 -3.55
C ALA A 152 26.59 -10.55 -2.20
N LEU A 153 26.17 -9.31 -1.96
CA LEU A 153 26.56 -8.50 -0.81
C LEU A 153 25.93 -8.97 0.52
N ARG A 154 24.64 -9.26 0.54
CA ARG A 154 23.92 -9.63 1.77
C ARG A 154 24.43 -10.90 2.44
N PRO A 155 24.82 -11.98 1.73
CA PRO A 155 25.52 -13.11 2.35
C PRO A 155 26.85 -12.73 2.99
N MET A 156 27.61 -11.77 2.43
CA MET A 156 28.84 -11.29 3.01
C MET A 156 28.59 -10.53 4.32
N ILE A 157 27.57 -9.65 4.36
CA ILE A 157 27.14 -8.97 5.58
C ILE A 157 26.81 -10.00 6.67
N ARG A 158 25.98 -11.01 6.36
CA ARG A 158 25.60 -12.07 7.31
C ARG A 158 26.79 -12.87 7.81
N ARG A 159 27.78 -13.17 6.95
CA ARG A 159 29.02 -13.85 7.36
C ARG A 159 29.84 -13.00 8.30
N CYS A 160 30.00 -11.71 7.98
CA CYS A 160 30.71 -10.75 8.83
C CYS A 160 30.03 -10.61 10.20
N GLU A 161 28.72 -10.47 10.25
CA GLU A 161 27.94 -10.41 11.50
C GLU A 161 28.09 -11.67 12.34
N LYS A 162 28.06 -12.84 11.70
CA LYS A 162 28.30 -14.12 12.38
C LYS A 162 29.71 -14.20 12.97
N ALA A 163 30.72 -13.74 12.22
CA ALA A 163 32.11 -13.73 12.70
C ALA A 163 32.25 -12.77 13.90
N ILE A 164 31.64 -11.60 13.86
CA ILE A 164 31.60 -10.64 14.99
C ILE A 164 30.95 -11.30 16.21
N LYS A 165 29.75 -11.85 16.05
CA LYS A 165 28.99 -12.48 17.15
C LYS A 165 29.76 -13.62 17.78
N ASN A 166 30.37 -14.52 16.97
CA ASN A 166 31.19 -15.63 17.49
C ASN A 166 32.36 -15.13 18.33
N ARG A 167 33.06 -14.06 17.91
CA ARG A 167 34.15 -13.47 18.70
C ARG A 167 33.66 -12.86 20.01
N LEU A 168 32.54 -12.17 20.00
CA LEU A 168 31.94 -11.58 21.21
C LEU A 168 31.46 -12.66 22.17
N GLU A 169 30.83 -13.73 21.68
CA GLU A 169 30.41 -14.86 22.50
C GLU A 169 31.64 -15.54 23.16
N TYR A 170 32.75 -15.62 22.45
CA TYR A 170 33.99 -16.15 23.04
C TYR A 170 34.44 -15.32 24.23
N TYR A 171 34.42 -13.99 24.16
CA TYR A 171 34.72 -13.11 25.30
C TYR A 171 33.76 -13.35 26.45
N LEU A 172 32.47 -13.39 26.22
CA LEU A 172 31.43 -13.57 27.24
C LEU A 172 31.52 -14.94 27.94
N LYS A 173 31.84 -16.00 27.18
CA LYS A 173 31.99 -17.37 27.73
C LYS A 173 33.27 -17.53 28.54
N ASN A 174 34.34 -16.85 28.17
CA ASN A 174 35.67 -16.97 28.83
C ASN A 174 35.92 -15.86 29.85
N ASP A 175 34.87 -15.21 30.35
CA ASP A 175 34.96 -14.17 31.37
C ASP A 175 35.29 -14.78 32.75
N LYS A 176 36.57 -15.01 33.02
CA LYS A 176 37.08 -15.50 34.31
C LYS A 176 37.11 -14.42 35.40
N ASN A 177 37.06 -13.15 35.03
CA ASN A 177 37.26 -12.02 35.94
C ASN A 177 35.97 -11.27 36.22
N ASP A 178 34.82 -11.77 35.76
CA ASP A 178 33.48 -11.15 35.91
C ASP A 178 33.46 -9.66 35.53
N ILE A 179 34.10 -9.33 34.38
CA ILE A 179 34.25 -7.95 33.92
C ILE A 179 32.99 -7.42 33.23
N PHE A 180 32.16 -8.32 32.69
CA PHE A 180 30.91 -7.92 32.03
C PHE A 180 29.78 -7.69 33.05
N GLN A 181 28.98 -6.64 32.84
CA GLN A 181 27.80 -6.38 33.66
C GLN A 181 26.73 -7.46 33.44
N GLU A 182 26.54 -7.82 32.17
CA GLU A 182 25.63 -8.87 31.70
C GLU A 182 26.24 -9.58 30.50
N LYS A 183 25.85 -10.86 30.30
CA LYS A 183 26.44 -11.71 29.24
C LYS A 183 25.58 -11.75 27.98
N TYR A 184 25.35 -10.57 27.35
CA TYR A 184 24.66 -10.47 26.07
C TYR A 184 25.40 -9.58 25.08
N ILE A 185 25.10 -9.76 23.80
CA ILE A 185 25.58 -8.92 22.71
C ILE A 185 24.48 -7.92 22.36
N THR A 186 24.82 -6.66 22.25
CA THR A 186 23.90 -5.60 21.86
C THR A 186 24.44 -4.80 20.68
N SER A 187 23.60 -3.95 20.09
CA SER A 187 24.01 -2.97 19.09
C SER A 187 23.86 -1.56 19.65
N ARG A 188 24.90 -0.73 19.46
CA ARG A 188 24.89 0.69 19.73
C ARG A 188 25.50 1.44 18.55
N ASN A 189 24.80 2.45 18.03
CA ASN A 189 25.27 3.22 16.87
C ASN A 189 25.70 2.33 15.70
N ASP A 190 24.90 1.29 15.36
CA ASP A 190 25.18 0.28 14.34
C ASP A 190 26.44 -0.57 14.59
N ARG A 191 27.00 -0.55 15.81
CA ARG A 191 28.16 -1.38 16.22
C ARG A 191 27.75 -2.47 17.21
N PHE A 192 28.31 -3.64 17.06
CA PHE A 192 28.12 -4.71 18.02
C PHE A 192 28.99 -4.48 19.26
N CYS A 193 28.36 -4.47 20.42
CA CYS A 193 28.98 -4.17 21.69
C CYS A 193 28.63 -5.22 22.74
N VAL A 194 29.43 -5.23 23.81
CA VAL A 194 29.16 -5.97 25.03
C VAL A 194 29.10 -5.02 26.23
N PRO A 195 28.23 -5.27 27.22
CA PRO A 195 28.11 -4.44 28.42
C PRO A 195 29.23 -4.74 29.40
N LEU A 196 30.16 -3.84 29.58
CA LEU A 196 31.32 -3.92 30.48
C LEU A 196 31.07 -3.08 31.73
N LYS A 197 31.42 -3.57 32.90
CA LYS A 197 31.44 -2.79 34.13
C LYS A 197 32.43 -1.61 33.98
N ARG A 198 32.05 -0.39 34.33
CA ARG A 198 32.86 0.82 34.09
C ARG A 198 34.21 0.77 34.75
N ASP A 199 34.28 0.26 35.98
CA ASP A 199 35.54 0.07 36.76
C ASP A 199 36.49 -0.96 36.13
N GLN A 200 36.00 -1.83 35.23
CA GLN A 200 36.75 -2.82 34.54
C GLN A 200 37.21 -2.42 33.12
N LYS A 201 37.04 -1.14 32.74
CA LYS A 201 37.37 -0.64 31.39
C LYS A 201 38.83 -0.93 30.99
N SER A 202 39.76 -0.88 31.93
CA SER A 202 41.19 -1.12 31.68
C SER A 202 41.51 -2.59 31.27
N LYS A 203 40.61 -3.53 31.58
CA LYS A 203 40.82 -4.96 31.32
C LYS A 203 40.41 -5.41 29.89
N LEU A 204 39.61 -4.58 29.17
CA LEU A 204 39.24 -4.87 27.79
C LEU A 204 39.53 -3.66 26.91
N LYS A 205 40.48 -3.79 26.00
CA LYS A 205 40.74 -2.77 24.99
C LYS A 205 39.63 -2.71 23.96
N GLY A 206 39.18 -1.54 23.61
CA GLY A 206 38.12 -1.34 22.63
C GLY A 206 37.57 0.09 22.60
N ILE A 207 36.57 0.30 21.78
CA ILE A 207 35.89 1.59 21.59
C ILE A 207 34.57 1.58 22.38
N VAL A 208 34.40 2.59 23.23
CA VAL A 208 33.13 2.80 23.95
C VAL A 208 32.18 3.55 23.03
N HIS A 209 31.01 2.97 22.76
CA HIS A 209 30.00 3.55 21.89
C HIS A 209 28.82 4.18 22.67
N ASP A 210 28.59 3.75 23.91
CA ASP A 210 27.48 4.21 24.72
C ASP A 210 27.72 3.92 26.21
N GLU A 211 26.95 4.56 27.09
CA GLU A 211 26.94 4.34 28.54
C GLU A 211 25.49 4.14 29.04
N SER A 212 25.34 3.39 30.15
CA SER A 212 24.03 3.27 30.80
C SER A 212 23.66 4.59 31.49
N ALA A 213 22.35 4.81 31.71
CA ALA A 213 21.82 6.00 32.37
C ALA A 213 22.45 6.24 33.77
N THR A 214 22.86 5.21 34.49
CA THR A 214 23.53 5.27 35.79
C THR A 214 25.05 5.47 35.68
N GLY A 215 25.61 5.36 34.47
CA GLY A 215 27.04 5.43 34.22
C GLY A 215 27.85 4.21 34.72
N GLN A 216 27.20 3.19 35.26
CA GLN A 216 27.89 1.99 35.81
C GLN A 216 28.31 1.00 34.74
N THR A 217 27.63 0.99 33.58
CA THR A 217 27.90 0.10 32.46
C THR A 217 28.30 0.90 31.24
N ILE A 218 29.35 0.46 30.57
CA ILE A 218 29.77 0.99 29.27
C ILE A 218 29.55 -0.09 28.19
N PHE A 219 29.11 0.35 27.01
CA PHE A 219 28.93 -0.52 25.85
C PHE A 219 30.18 -0.42 24.97
N ILE A 220 31.01 -1.46 25.03
CA ILE A 220 32.31 -1.47 24.37
C ILE A 220 32.33 -2.40 23.15
N GLU A 221 32.89 -1.91 22.05
CA GLU A 221 33.32 -2.72 20.90
C GLU A 221 34.77 -3.15 21.14
N PRO A 222 35.07 -4.43 21.41
CA PRO A 222 36.41 -4.89 21.62
C PRO A 222 37.33 -4.67 20.40
N GLU A 223 38.58 -4.30 20.63
CA GLU A 223 39.56 -4.01 19.57
C GLU A 223 39.65 -5.13 18.53
N SER A 224 39.50 -6.40 18.95
CA SER A 224 39.58 -7.57 18.09
C SER A 224 38.48 -7.65 17.02
N ILE A 225 37.36 -6.91 17.18
CA ILE A 225 36.26 -6.91 16.21
C ILE A 225 36.13 -5.57 15.47
N VAL A 226 36.90 -4.53 15.84
CA VAL A 226 36.78 -3.19 15.20
C VAL A 226 36.98 -3.26 13.69
N ALA A 227 37.97 -4.05 13.21
CA ALA A 227 38.20 -4.22 11.78
C ALA A 227 36.97 -4.83 11.07
N LEU A 228 36.38 -5.88 11.64
CA LEU A 228 35.14 -6.50 11.11
C LEU A 228 33.95 -5.55 11.20
N GLY A 229 33.86 -4.76 12.27
CA GLY A 229 32.84 -3.73 12.43
C GLY A 229 32.93 -2.65 11.33
N ASN A 230 34.15 -2.23 10.97
CA ASN A 230 34.40 -1.29 9.87
C ASN A 230 34.03 -1.88 8.52
N GLU A 231 34.42 -3.14 8.26
CA GLU A 231 34.06 -3.87 7.04
C GLU A 231 32.54 -3.98 6.90
N ARG A 232 31.83 -4.38 7.97
CA ARG A 232 30.38 -4.43 8.00
C ARG A 232 29.74 -3.07 7.71
N ALA A 233 30.23 -2.01 8.32
CA ALA A 233 29.71 -0.66 8.09
C ALA A 233 29.85 -0.22 6.63
N GLY A 234 30.99 -0.54 5.99
CA GLY A 234 31.21 -0.32 4.56
C GLY A 234 30.19 -1.09 3.70
N MET A 235 30.00 -2.40 4.00
CA MET A 235 29.02 -3.22 3.28
C MET A 235 27.57 -2.73 3.46
N LEU A 236 27.19 -2.30 4.66
CA LEU A 236 25.85 -1.70 4.89
C LEU A 236 25.65 -0.36 4.17
N SER A 237 26.70 0.43 4.04
CA SER A 237 26.66 1.66 3.24
C SER A 237 26.46 1.35 1.76
N GLU A 238 27.13 0.32 1.25
CA GLU A 238 26.95 -0.12 -0.13
C GLU A 238 25.56 -0.72 -0.37
N GLU A 239 25.05 -1.51 0.58
CA GLU A 239 23.68 -2.04 0.51
C GLU A 239 22.66 -0.91 0.37
N ARG A 240 22.79 0.15 1.19
CA ARG A 240 21.89 1.32 1.09
C ARG A 240 21.92 1.99 -0.27
N LYS A 241 23.10 2.13 -0.88
CA LYS A 241 23.24 2.68 -2.24
C LYS A 241 22.59 1.80 -3.30
N LEU A 242 22.73 0.48 -3.21
CA LEU A 242 22.11 -0.47 -4.13
C LEU A 242 20.59 -0.46 -4.00
N ILE A 243 20.07 -0.41 -2.77
CA ILE A 243 18.64 -0.27 -2.51
C ILE A 243 18.11 1.04 -3.12
N LEU A 244 18.79 2.16 -2.89
CA LEU A 244 18.40 3.44 -3.43
C LEU A 244 18.34 3.41 -4.97
N LYS A 245 19.34 2.80 -5.61
CA LYS A 245 19.35 2.63 -7.07
C LYS A 245 18.13 1.84 -7.55
N ILE A 246 17.79 0.73 -6.91
CA ILE A 246 16.61 -0.09 -7.26
C ILE A 246 15.32 0.73 -7.11
N ILE A 247 15.19 1.51 -6.05
CA ILE A 247 14.01 2.35 -5.81
C ILE A 247 13.88 3.47 -6.85
N ILE A 248 15.00 4.08 -7.26
CA ILE A 248 15.03 5.10 -8.32
C ILE A 248 14.59 4.51 -9.67
N GLU A 249 15.13 3.34 -10.03
CA GLU A 249 14.77 2.63 -11.26
C GLU A 249 13.28 2.26 -11.28
N LEU A 250 12.77 1.71 -10.19
CA LEU A 250 11.35 1.40 -10.04
C LEU A 250 10.49 2.67 -10.13
N GLY A 251 10.91 3.77 -9.50
CA GLY A 251 10.23 5.06 -9.58
C GLY A 251 10.15 5.59 -11.02
N ALA A 252 11.20 5.40 -11.81
CA ALA A 252 11.18 5.77 -13.24
C ALA A 252 10.15 4.94 -14.03
N ASN A 253 10.04 3.63 -13.74
CA ASN A 253 9.07 2.74 -14.39
C ASN A 253 7.63 3.08 -13.96
N ILE A 254 7.39 3.39 -12.68
CA ILE A 254 6.10 3.90 -12.22
C ILE A 254 5.74 5.20 -12.95
N ARG A 255 6.69 6.11 -13.11
CA ARG A 255 6.49 7.39 -13.80
C ARG A 255 6.05 7.21 -15.25
N SER A 256 6.64 6.27 -15.98
CA SER A 256 6.23 5.98 -17.36
C SER A 256 4.79 5.48 -17.46
N GLU A 257 4.28 4.85 -16.40
CA GLU A 257 2.92 4.31 -16.31
C GLU A 257 1.88 5.28 -15.71
N VAL A 258 2.25 6.49 -15.30
CA VAL A 258 1.34 7.46 -14.67
C VAL A 258 0.04 7.68 -15.46
N PRO A 259 0.04 7.89 -16.79
CA PRO A 259 -1.19 8.07 -17.55
C PRO A 259 -2.14 6.85 -17.42
N ASN A 260 -1.59 5.65 -17.50
CA ASN A 260 -2.31 4.39 -17.39
C ASN A 260 -2.84 4.16 -15.97
N LEU A 261 -2.03 4.47 -14.95
CA LEU A 261 -2.42 4.40 -13.54
C LEU A 261 -3.59 5.34 -13.25
N LEU A 262 -3.56 6.58 -13.74
CA LEU A 262 -4.63 7.55 -13.57
C LEU A 262 -5.91 7.15 -14.32
N GLN A 263 -5.78 6.55 -15.50
CA GLN A 263 -6.93 6.01 -16.25
C GLN A 263 -7.60 4.87 -15.46
N ALA A 264 -6.83 3.89 -15.02
CA ALA A 264 -7.33 2.76 -14.22
C ALA A 264 -7.93 3.24 -12.90
N PHE A 265 -7.31 4.21 -12.22
CA PHE A 265 -7.81 4.80 -10.98
C PHE A 265 -9.21 5.42 -11.15
N LYS A 266 -9.44 6.17 -12.23
CA LYS A 266 -10.77 6.73 -12.55
C LYS A 266 -11.79 5.63 -12.81
N ALA A 267 -11.42 4.57 -13.51
CA ALA A 267 -12.31 3.43 -13.79
C ALA A 267 -12.66 2.66 -12.51
N LEU A 268 -11.65 2.36 -11.67
CA LEU A 268 -11.85 1.66 -10.40
C LEU A 268 -12.64 2.51 -9.38
N SER A 269 -12.45 3.82 -9.37
CA SER A 269 -13.28 4.73 -8.56
C SER A 269 -14.75 4.71 -8.99
N LEU A 270 -15.02 4.53 -10.29
CA LEU A 270 -16.38 4.38 -10.80
C LEU A 270 -16.94 2.99 -10.44
N CYS A 271 -16.14 1.94 -10.44
CA CYS A 271 -16.55 0.63 -9.92
C CYS A 271 -16.94 0.70 -8.43
N ASP A 272 -16.12 1.37 -7.60
CA ASP A 272 -16.38 1.55 -6.18
C ASP A 272 -17.67 2.36 -5.94
N GLN A 273 -17.94 3.38 -6.78
CA GLN A 273 -19.22 4.08 -6.79
C GLN A 273 -20.39 3.11 -7.11
N CYS A 274 -20.23 2.21 -8.08
CA CYS A 274 -21.27 1.23 -8.42
C CYS A 274 -21.51 0.25 -7.25
N PHE A 275 -20.48 -0.23 -6.59
CA PHE A 275 -20.58 -1.05 -5.37
C PHE A 275 -21.35 -0.33 -4.26
N ALA A 276 -21.02 0.94 -4.02
CA ALA A 276 -21.67 1.71 -2.98
C ALA A 276 -23.17 1.91 -3.28
N VAL A 277 -23.51 2.22 -4.52
CA VAL A 277 -24.92 2.39 -4.95
C VAL A 277 -25.68 1.05 -4.84
N GLN A 278 -25.07 -0.06 -5.22
CA GLN A 278 -25.65 -1.39 -5.11
C GLN A 278 -25.90 -1.75 -3.62
N ALA A 279 -24.89 -1.66 -2.78
CA ALA A 279 -25.01 -1.99 -1.36
C ALA A 279 -26.08 -1.13 -0.67
N TRP A 280 -26.13 0.18 -0.96
CA TRP A 280 -27.18 1.07 -0.48
C TRP A 280 -28.56 0.65 -1.01
N SER A 281 -28.66 0.31 -2.32
CA SER A 281 -29.95 -0.06 -2.92
C SER A 281 -30.50 -1.38 -2.34
N GLU A 282 -29.65 -2.31 -1.99
CA GLU A 282 -30.02 -3.56 -1.31
C GLU A 282 -30.54 -3.28 0.11
N GLU A 283 -29.86 -2.42 0.87
CA GLU A 283 -30.25 -2.06 2.24
C GLU A 283 -31.62 -1.42 2.28
N VAL A 284 -31.89 -0.44 1.39
CA VAL A 284 -33.19 0.25 1.35
C VAL A 284 -34.23 -0.42 0.45
N LYS A 285 -33.89 -1.57 -0.14
CA LYS A 285 -34.75 -2.30 -1.11
C LYS A 285 -35.20 -1.41 -2.27
N ALA A 286 -34.28 -0.55 -2.76
CA ALA A 286 -34.53 0.36 -3.88
C ALA A 286 -34.74 -0.41 -5.19
N ARG A 287 -35.44 0.21 -6.13
CA ARG A 287 -35.65 -0.29 -7.50
C ARG A 287 -35.32 0.79 -8.50
N PHE A 288 -34.75 0.41 -9.64
CA PHE A 288 -34.51 1.37 -10.72
C PHE A 288 -35.83 1.88 -11.29
N PRO A 289 -35.98 3.21 -11.46
CA PRO A 289 -37.16 3.76 -12.05
C PRO A 289 -37.29 3.36 -13.52
N LYS A 290 -38.52 3.13 -13.97
CA LYS A 290 -38.80 2.91 -15.39
C LYS A 290 -39.11 4.24 -16.06
N THR A 291 -38.51 4.48 -17.22
CA THR A 291 -38.82 5.68 -18.02
C THR A 291 -40.20 5.53 -18.62
N GLY A 292 -41.03 6.56 -18.51
CA GLY A 292 -42.40 6.56 -19.00
C GLY A 292 -42.92 7.96 -19.31
N LYS A 293 -44.08 8.04 -19.97
CA LYS A 293 -44.77 9.33 -20.28
C LYS A 293 -45.54 9.88 -19.07
N THR A 294 -45.82 9.08 -18.08
CA THR A 294 -46.59 9.44 -16.89
C THR A 294 -45.76 9.25 -15.64
N PHE A 295 -45.91 10.16 -14.68
CA PHE A 295 -45.30 10.06 -13.37
C PHE A 295 -46.17 9.14 -12.49
N LYS A 296 -45.60 8.00 -12.04
CA LYS A 296 -46.29 7.03 -11.20
C LYS A 296 -45.35 6.55 -10.09
N LEU A 297 -45.72 6.75 -8.84
CA LEU A 297 -45.04 6.22 -7.67
C LEU A 297 -45.87 5.09 -7.06
N ILE A 298 -45.23 3.93 -6.84
CA ILE A 298 -45.85 2.76 -6.20
C ILE A 298 -45.01 2.43 -4.97
N ASN A 299 -45.59 2.48 -3.78
CA ASN A 299 -44.92 2.21 -2.51
C ASN A 299 -43.62 3.00 -2.33
N ALA A 300 -43.62 4.27 -2.80
CA ALA A 300 -42.46 5.13 -2.68
C ALA A 300 -42.18 5.47 -1.21
N ARG A 301 -40.91 5.42 -0.84
CA ARG A 301 -40.42 5.75 0.51
C ARG A 301 -39.37 6.84 0.40
N HIS A 302 -39.36 7.75 1.36
CA HIS A 302 -38.25 8.70 1.46
C HIS A 302 -37.05 8.01 2.04
N PRO A 303 -35.88 7.95 1.34
CA PRO A 303 -34.75 7.14 1.76
C PRO A 303 -34.21 7.53 3.13
N LEU A 304 -34.13 8.82 3.45
CA LEU A 304 -33.61 9.26 4.75
C LEU A 304 -34.56 8.95 5.91
N LEU A 305 -35.89 9.00 5.71
CA LEU A 305 -36.85 8.55 6.73
C LEU A 305 -36.79 7.03 6.94
N TYR A 306 -36.43 6.25 5.93
CA TYR A 306 -36.23 4.81 6.09
C TYR A 306 -35.05 4.47 7.00
N LYS A 307 -34.04 5.32 7.07
CA LYS A 307 -32.87 5.15 7.94
C LYS A 307 -33.19 5.33 9.43
N THR A 308 -34.24 6.08 9.73
CA THR A 308 -34.65 6.43 11.12
C THR A 308 -35.69 5.49 11.70
N LEU A 309 -36.20 4.56 10.90
CA LEU A 309 -37.12 3.49 11.31
C LEU A 309 -36.36 2.16 11.49
#